data_dc80ed841924ebb4e32640b4e4d049ba
#
_entry.id   dc80ed841924ebb4e32640b4e4d049ba
#
_cell.length_a   1.000
_cell.length_b   1.000
_cell.length_c   1.000
_cell.angle_alpha   90.00
_cell.angle_beta   90.00
_cell.angle_gamma   90.00
#
_symmetry.space_group_name_H-M   'P 1'
#
loop_
_entity.id
_entity.type
_entity.pdbx_description
1 polymer ?
#
loop_
_entity_poly.entity_id
_entity_poly.type
_entity_poly.pdbx_seq_one_letter_code
_entity_poly.pdbx_strand_id
1 'polypeptide(L)'
;GDSHMQSGYFPGTARSSLQKYFGNAGRGLVFPLRTAGTNQPDDYRISSSGGLSRNNSARGICGYALNTNSSPTLEITTNNFFNTDNSFNKISVISSKPGLSASVKQSPSSTIDLYWRDYRSCSVTWDKPLTNVNLSLSGEPSTLYGLMLERTQPGLLYHSAGINGAGFYTLLDSPHLFDQIGILNPDLIIISLGTNDAQGRYRNDQFSSNLNKFMQLLRKGNPDTPVLFTLPPDSNKQGKHNSDLGKLEKTLVDYAKNNNCAWWTLSEVMGGKGSVGKWRTEQMASKDLLHYTPKGYMLQGYLFYQAIIKSYKKYSENNDPKD
;
A
#
# COMPACT_ATOMS: atom_id res chain seq x y z
N GLY A 1 -0.17 -1.63 -5.02
CA GLY A 1 0.03 -3.04 -5.35
C GLY A 1 -1.26 -3.76 -5.69
N ASP A 2 -1.16 -5.04 -5.98
CA ASP A 2 -2.29 -5.92 -6.34
C ASP A 2 -2.80 -6.74 -5.13
N SER A 3 -3.40 -7.93 -5.38
CA SER A 3 -3.92 -8.85 -4.35
C SER A 3 -2.84 -9.35 -3.39
N HIS A 4 -1.57 -9.48 -3.84
CA HIS A 4 -0.46 -9.87 -2.99
C HIS A 4 -0.21 -8.85 -1.88
N MET A 5 -0.41 -7.57 -2.18
CA MET A 5 -0.29 -6.47 -1.19
C MET A 5 -1.58 -6.31 -0.38
N GLN A 6 -2.76 -6.49 -1.00
CA GLN A 6 -4.04 -6.34 -0.31
C GLN A 6 -4.25 -7.35 0.81
N SER A 7 -3.64 -8.53 0.72
CA SER A 7 -3.67 -9.52 1.80
C SER A 7 -3.12 -9.00 3.14
N GLY A 8 -2.26 -7.99 3.10
CA GLY A 8 -1.66 -7.37 4.27
C GLY A 8 -0.44 -8.10 4.83
N TYR A 9 -0.23 -9.38 4.52
CA TYR A 9 0.83 -10.18 5.16
C TYR A 9 2.23 -9.77 4.72
N PHE A 10 2.45 -9.61 3.41
CA PHE A 10 3.73 -9.11 2.88
C PHE A 10 4.03 -7.70 3.42
N PRO A 11 3.18 -6.68 3.17
CA PRO A 11 3.50 -5.31 3.59
C PRO A 11 3.50 -5.16 5.12
N GLY A 12 2.68 -5.91 5.85
CA GLY A 12 2.65 -5.88 7.31
C GLY A 12 3.94 -6.41 7.94
N THR A 13 4.50 -7.49 7.40
CA THR A 13 5.78 -8.05 7.85
C THR A 13 6.94 -7.12 7.51
N ALA A 14 6.98 -6.60 6.28
CA ALA A 14 7.99 -5.62 5.86
C ALA A 14 7.96 -4.37 6.74
N ARG A 15 6.75 -3.78 6.95
CA ARG A 15 6.55 -2.64 7.84
C ARG A 15 7.04 -2.91 9.24
N SER A 16 6.57 -4.00 9.87
CA SER A 16 6.95 -4.38 11.23
C SER A 16 8.48 -4.46 11.39
N SER A 17 9.13 -5.12 10.44
CA SER A 17 10.59 -5.32 10.49
C SER A 17 11.36 -4.01 10.28
N LEU A 18 10.91 -3.18 9.34
CA LEU A 18 11.51 -1.85 9.09
C LEU A 18 11.28 -0.90 10.27
N GLN A 19 10.08 -0.90 10.87
CA GLN A 19 9.78 -0.06 12.04
C GLN A 19 10.56 -0.46 13.29
N LYS A 20 10.89 -1.74 13.47
CA LYS A 20 11.82 -2.18 14.53
C LYS A 20 13.23 -1.62 14.34
N TYR A 21 13.65 -1.37 13.11
CA TYR A 21 14.98 -0.86 12.79
C TYR A 21 15.04 0.67 12.80
N PHE A 22 14.05 1.35 12.21
CA PHE A 22 14.07 2.81 12.02
C PHE A 22 13.16 3.60 12.97
N GLY A 23 12.46 2.94 13.90
CA GLY A 23 11.41 3.55 14.72
C GLY A 23 10.03 3.43 14.09
N ASN A 24 9.00 3.54 14.94
CA ASN A 24 7.60 3.29 14.56
C ASN A 24 6.79 4.60 14.58
N ALA A 25 6.52 5.18 13.41
CA ALA A 25 5.70 6.38 13.26
C ALA A 25 4.19 6.08 13.01
N GLY A 26 3.74 4.84 13.23
CA GLY A 26 2.34 4.45 13.15
C GLY A 26 2.06 3.38 12.10
N ARG A 27 0.80 2.93 12.05
CA ARG A 27 0.34 1.88 11.13
C ARG A 27 0.30 2.35 9.67
N GLY A 28 0.09 3.64 9.44
CA GLY A 28 -0.06 4.20 8.10
C GLY A 28 -1.48 4.05 7.54
N LEU A 29 -1.59 3.95 6.23
CA LEU A 29 -2.85 3.99 5.49
C LEU A 29 -3.78 2.81 5.83
N VAL A 30 -5.04 3.12 6.13
CA VAL A 30 -6.14 2.17 6.38
C VAL A 30 -7.42 2.63 5.69
N PHE A 31 -8.36 1.70 5.49
CA PHE A 31 -9.65 2.00 4.87
C PHE A 31 -10.72 1.03 5.38
N PRO A 32 -12.02 1.42 5.44
CA PRO A 32 -13.11 0.51 5.76
C PRO A 32 -13.39 -0.49 4.63
N LEU A 33 -12.44 -1.41 4.38
CA LEU A 33 -12.45 -2.30 3.22
C LEU A 33 -13.66 -3.25 3.22
N ARG A 34 -14.14 -3.67 4.39
CA ARG A 34 -15.37 -4.49 4.49
C ARG A 34 -16.59 -3.73 4.01
N THR A 35 -16.72 -2.45 4.35
CA THR A 35 -17.79 -1.57 3.84
C THR A 35 -17.66 -1.37 2.31
N ALA A 36 -16.43 -1.35 1.80
CA ALA A 36 -16.17 -1.32 0.37
C ALA A 36 -16.37 -2.68 -0.34
N GLY A 37 -16.73 -3.74 0.39
CA GLY A 37 -17.03 -5.08 -0.17
C GLY A 37 -15.80 -5.89 -0.55
N THR A 38 -14.69 -5.73 0.19
CA THR A 38 -13.44 -6.47 -0.05
C THR A 38 -12.77 -6.94 1.25
N ASN A 39 -11.75 -7.79 1.12
CA ASN A 39 -10.99 -8.30 2.27
C ASN A 39 -10.14 -7.20 2.92
N GLN A 40 -9.93 -7.33 4.21
CA GLN A 40 -9.21 -6.39 5.06
C GLN A 40 -8.02 -7.11 5.70
N PRO A 41 -6.85 -6.44 5.85
CA PRO A 41 -5.73 -6.94 6.64
C PRO A 41 -6.12 -7.26 8.08
N ASP A 42 -5.39 -8.21 8.71
CA ASP A 42 -5.71 -8.71 10.05
C ASP A 42 -5.22 -7.79 11.18
N ASP A 43 -4.40 -6.79 10.88
CA ASP A 43 -3.78 -5.89 11.87
C ASP A 43 -4.64 -4.68 12.26
N TYR A 44 -5.81 -4.49 11.61
CA TYR A 44 -6.78 -3.48 12.00
C TYR A 44 -8.21 -3.87 11.64
N ARG A 45 -9.16 -3.21 12.28
CA ARG A 45 -10.58 -3.31 11.96
C ARG A 45 -11.21 -1.93 11.98
N ILE A 46 -12.08 -1.64 10.99
CA ILE A 46 -12.90 -0.44 10.96
C ILE A 46 -14.34 -0.87 10.74
N SER A 47 -15.23 -0.47 11.65
CA SER A 47 -16.68 -0.55 11.53
C SER A 47 -17.28 0.85 11.52
N SER A 48 -18.49 1.01 10.96
CA SER A 48 -19.20 2.29 10.93
C SER A 48 -20.61 2.14 11.48
N SER A 49 -21.10 3.19 12.13
CA SER A 49 -22.47 3.28 12.62
C SER A 49 -23.52 3.56 11.52
N GLY A 50 -23.13 3.50 10.26
CA GLY A 50 -23.95 3.88 9.10
C GLY A 50 -23.38 5.10 8.36
N GLY A 51 -24.13 5.63 7.40
CA GLY A 51 -23.75 6.85 6.67
C GLY A 51 -22.63 6.69 5.65
N LEU A 52 -22.09 5.48 5.45
CA LEU A 52 -21.11 5.15 4.41
C LEU A 52 -21.72 4.21 3.38
N SER A 53 -21.49 4.50 2.11
CA SER A 53 -21.84 3.61 1.00
C SER A 53 -20.71 3.55 -0.02
N ARG A 54 -20.57 2.39 -0.69
CA ARG A 54 -19.52 2.22 -1.73
C ARG A 54 -19.75 3.20 -2.88
N ASN A 55 -18.71 3.93 -3.25
CA ASN A 55 -18.66 4.73 -4.46
C ASN A 55 -18.01 3.90 -5.58
N ASN A 56 -18.81 3.45 -6.55
CA ASN A 56 -18.32 2.64 -7.67
C ASN A 56 -17.71 3.49 -8.80
N SER A 57 -17.92 4.80 -8.79
CA SER A 57 -17.46 5.72 -9.81
C SER A 57 -16.08 6.33 -9.51
N ALA A 58 -15.56 6.11 -8.30
CA ALA A 58 -14.29 6.66 -7.88
C ALA A 58 -13.38 5.56 -7.27
N ARG A 59 -12.07 5.73 -7.45
CA ARG A 59 -11.03 4.94 -6.80
C ARG A 59 -9.98 5.89 -6.23
N GLY A 60 -9.86 5.91 -4.91
CA GLY A 60 -8.84 6.69 -4.22
C GLY A 60 -7.55 5.91 -4.00
N ILE A 61 -6.68 6.47 -3.15
CA ILE A 61 -5.36 5.92 -2.82
C ILE A 61 -5.43 4.50 -2.24
N CYS A 62 -6.51 4.15 -1.53
CA CYS A 62 -6.75 2.80 -1.02
C CYS A 62 -7.35 1.85 -2.07
N GLY A 63 -7.51 2.27 -3.33
CA GLY A 63 -8.14 1.52 -4.40
C GLY A 63 -9.66 1.52 -4.40
N TYR A 64 -10.26 2.11 -3.39
CA TYR A 64 -11.69 2.20 -3.15
C TYR A 64 -12.07 3.62 -2.75
N ALA A 65 -13.37 3.92 -2.75
CA ALA A 65 -13.94 5.16 -2.25
C ALA A 65 -15.30 4.88 -1.60
N LEU A 66 -15.65 5.68 -0.58
CA LEU A 66 -16.94 5.61 0.09
C LEU A 66 -17.60 6.97 0.11
N ASN A 67 -18.88 7.04 -0.28
CA ASN A 67 -19.68 8.23 -0.10
C ASN A 67 -20.08 8.37 1.39
N THR A 68 -20.04 9.60 1.90
CA THR A 68 -20.53 9.96 3.21
C THR A 68 -21.85 10.71 3.03
N ASN A 69 -22.97 10.07 3.40
CA ASN A 69 -24.32 10.62 3.21
C ASN A 69 -24.89 11.25 4.48
N SER A 70 -24.22 11.07 5.60
CA SER A 70 -24.53 11.61 6.93
C SER A 70 -23.24 11.71 7.72
N SER A 71 -23.31 12.08 8.99
CA SER A 71 -22.14 12.15 9.90
C SER A 71 -21.83 10.78 10.53
N PRO A 72 -21.08 9.88 9.85
CA PRO A 72 -20.79 8.55 10.39
C PRO A 72 -19.79 8.62 11.54
N THR A 73 -19.93 7.67 12.47
CA THR A 73 -18.87 7.38 13.44
C THR A 73 -18.20 6.07 13.05
N LEU A 74 -16.87 6.11 12.99
CA LEU A 74 -16.02 4.95 12.70
C LEU A 74 -15.40 4.46 14.01
N GLU A 75 -15.63 3.20 14.35
CA GLU A 75 -14.84 2.51 15.37
C GLU A 75 -13.61 1.91 14.70
N ILE A 76 -12.44 2.38 15.10
CA ILE A 76 -11.14 1.95 14.55
C ILE A 76 -10.40 1.20 15.64
N THR A 77 -10.11 -0.07 15.38
CA THR A 77 -9.34 -0.93 16.28
C THR A 77 -8.10 -1.45 15.55
N THR A 78 -6.94 -1.37 16.20
CA THR A 78 -5.70 -1.99 15.75
C THR A 78 -5.26 -3.07 16.72
N ASN A 79 -4.41 -3.98 16.23
CA ASN A 79 -3.82 -5.03 17.05
C ASN A 79 -2.35 -5.25 16.67
N ASN A 80 -1.66 -6.13 17.40
CA ASN A 80 -0.24 -6.44 17.21
C ASN A 80 0.02 -7.69 16.37
N PHE A 81 -0.84 -8.00 15.41
CA PHE A 81 -0.76 -9.23 14.59
C PHE A 81 0.65 -9.51 14.02
N PHE A 82 1.37 -8.48 13.60
CA PHE A 82 2.75 -8.58 13.10
C PHE A 82 3.82 -8.33 14.16
N ASN A 83 3.53 -8.51 15.45
CA ASN A 83 4.43 -8.20 16.57
C ASN A 83 4.95 -6.74 16.53
N THR A 84 4.07 -5.82 16.17
CA THR A 84 4.31 -4.39 16.11
C THR A 84 3.22 -3.68 16.88
N ASP A 85 3.61 -2.70 17.70
CA ASP A 85 2.66 -1.81 18.35
C ASP A 85 2.01 -0.90 17.30
N ASN A 86 0.76 -1.17 16.98
CA ASN A 86 -0.07 -0.40 16.06
C ASN A 86 -0.94 0.65 16.77
N SER A 87 -0.66 0.99 18.03
CA SER A 87 -1.31 2.11 18.69
C SER A 87 -0.96 3.43 17.98
N PHE A 88 -1.86 4.38 18.00
CA PHE A 88 -1.73 5.65 17.29
C PHE A 88 -2.32 6.80 18.12
N ASN A 89 -1.85 8.00 17.89
CA ASN A 89 -2.34 9.22 18.54
C ASN A 89 -2.57 10.38 17.55
N LYS A 90 -2.60 10.04 16.25
CA LYS A 90 -3.01 10.95 15.18
C LYS A 90 -3.77 10.17 14.13
N ILE A 91 -4.88 10.74 13.66
CA ILE A 91 -5.63 10.26 12.49
C ILE A 91 -5.70 11.38 11.48
N SER A 92 -5.33 11.08 10.24
CA SER A 92 -5.57 11.97 9.10
C SER A 92 -6.63 11.35 8.20
N VAL A 93 -7.62 12.14 7.79
CA VAL A 93 -8.76 11.74 6.93
C VAL A 93 -8.58 12.35 5.56
N ILE A 94 -8.53 11.55 4.50
CA ILE A 94 -8.43 12.00 3.11
C ILE A 94 -9.82 11.95 2.48
N SER A 95 -10.34 13.09 2.03
CA SER A 95 -11.66 13.22 1.41
C SER A 95 -11.65 14.13 0.20
N SER A 96 -12.73 14.09 -0.62
CA SER A 96 -12.99 15.12 -1.63
C SER A 96 -13.30 16.45 -0.96
N LYS A 97 -13.18 17.58 -1.68
CA LYS A 97 -13.71 18.88 -1.24
C LYS A 97 -15.24 18.92 -1.35
N PRO A 98 -15.94 19.67 -0.46
CA PRO A 98 -15.44 20.58 0.55
C PRO A 98 -14.72 19.92 1.71
N GLY A 99 -14.89 18.62 1.94
CA GLY A 99 -14.14 17.81 2.87
C GLY A 99 -14.89 17.45 4.16
N LEU A 100 -14.36 16.46 4.85
CA LEU A 100 -14.86 15.98 6.12
C LEU A 100 -14.07 16.59 7.27
N SER A 101 -14.77 17.05 8.31
CA SER A 101 -14.18 17.35 9.60
C SER A 101 -14.16 16.09 10.45
N ALA A 102 -13.12 15.94 11.27
CA ALA A 102 -12.91 14.78 12.11
C ALA A 102 -12.81 15.19 13.58
N SER A 103 -13.40 14.39 14.47
CA SER A 103 -13.25 14.55 15.91
C SER A 103 -13.17 13.18 16.59
N VAL A 104 -12.43 13.10 17.71
CA VAL A 104 -12.32 11.91 18.54
C VAL A 104 -12.83 12.22 19.94
N LYS A 105 -13.55 11.26 20.53
CA LYS A 105 -14.20 11.44 21.83
C LYS A 105 -13.19 11.56 22.99
N GLN A 106 -11.98 11.04 22.81
CA GLN A 106 -11.02 10.81 23.88
C GLN A 106 -10.15 12.03 24.24
N SER A 107 -10.24 13.16 23.53
CA SER A 107 -9.36 14.30 23.83
C SER A 107 -9.87 15.64 23.26
N PRO A 108 -9.54 16.78 23.90
CA PRO A 108 -9.52 18.06 23.21
C PRO A 108 -8.46 17.97 22.11
N SER A 109 -8.93 17.85 20.89
CA SER A 109 -8.08 17.59 19.71
C SER A 109 -7.71 18.88 19.03
N SER A 110 -6.41 19.05 18.70
CA SER A 110 -6.01 20.00 17.69
C SER A 110 -6.37 19.45 16.30
N THR A 111 -7.03 20.23 15.48
CA THR A 111 -7.36 19.87 14.10
C THR A 111 -6.44 20.67 13.16
N ILE A 112 -5.82 19.98 12.22
CA ILE A 112 -5.02 20.60 11.16
C ILE A 112 -5.62 20.19 9.82
N ASP A 113 -5.88 21.18 8.97
CA ASP A 113 -6.40 20.98 7.62
C ASP A 113 -5.30 21.22 6.59
N LEU A 114 -5.15 20.27 5.68
CA LEU A 114 -4.29 20.38 4.50
C LEU A 114 -5.13 20.23 3.22
N TYR A 115 -5.04 21.18 2.33
CA TYR A 115 -5.70 21.13 1.03
C TYR A 115 -4.69 20.83 -0.07
N TRP A 116 -5.00 19.82 -0.88
CA TRP A 116 -4.18 19.39 -1.99
C TRP A 116 -5.07 19.18 -3.22
N ARG A 117 -4.96 20.05 -4.25
CA ARG A 117 -5.82 20.02 -5.45
C ARG A 117 -7.30 19.96 -5.04
N ASP A 118 -8.02 18.90 -5.44
CA ASP A 118 -9.45 18.68 -5.17
C ASP A 118 -9.72 17.88 -3.90
N TYR A 119 -8.70 17.70 -3.05
CA TYR A 119 -8.77 16.89 -1.84
C TYR A 119 -8.50 17.73 -0.60
N ARG A 120 -9.01 17.23 0.52
CA ARG A 120 -8.71 17.72 1.86
C ARG A 120 -8.20 16.57 2.72
N SER A 121 -7.14 16.83 3.48
CA SER A 121 -6.71 15.98 4.58
C SER A 121 -6.94 16.74 5.89
N CYS A 122 -7.81 16.21 6.74
CA CYS A 122 -8.08 16.73 8.09
C CYS A 122 -7.41 15.81 9.10
N SER A 123 -6.56 16.33 9.96
CA SER A 123 -5.85 15.57 10.98
C SER A 123 -6.33 15.93 12.38
N VAL A 124 -6.50 14.90 13.23
CA VAL A 124 -6.82 15.02 14.65
C VAL A 124 -5.74 14.35 15.46
N THR A 125 -5.21 15.03 16.48
CA THR A 125 -4.11 14.54 17.34
C THR A 125 -4.52 14.57 18.80
N TRP A 126 -4.02 13.61 19.61
CA TRP A 126 -4.20 13.53 21.06
C TRP A 126 -2.92 13.01 21.75
N ASP A 127 -2.86 13.07 23.09
CA ASP A 127 -1.60 12.88 23.82
C ASP A 127 -1.09 11.42 23.80
N LYS A 128 -1.92 10.46 24.23
CA LYS A 128 -1.48 9.08 24.48
C LYS A 128 -1.94 8.15 23.34
N PRO A 129 -1.03 7.39 22.72
CA PRO A 129 -1.44 6.41 21.70
C PRO A 129 -2.47 5.40 22.22
N LEU A 130 -3.47 5.09 21.38
CA LEU A 130 -4.55 4.16 21.66
C LEU A 130 -4.66 3.12 20.54
N THR A 131 -5.22 1.96 20.86
CA THR A 131 -5.51 0.90 19.88
C THR A 131 -6.97 0.85 19.46
N ASN A 132 -7.85 1.59 20.16
CA ASN A 132 -9.28 1.70 19.85
C ASN A 132 -9.70 3.15 19.95
N VAL A 133 -10.31 3.68 18.88
CA VAL A 133 -10.76 5.06 18.80
C VAL A 133 -12.08 5.12 18.04
N ASN A 134 -13.03 5.94 18.58
CA ASN A 134 -14.23 6.33 17.87
C ASN A 134 -13.98 7.68 17.16
N LEU A 135 -13.93 7.64 15.84
CA LEU A 135 -13.77 8.80 14.98
C LEU A 135 -15.13 9.24 14.44
N SER A 136 -15.57 10.42 14.82
CA SER A 136 -16.76 11.04 14.23
C SER A 136 -16.37 11.90 13.02
N LEU A 137 -17.03 11.66 11.89
CA LEU A 137 -16.88 12.46 10.68
C LEU A 137 -18.12 13.34 10.51
N SER A 138 -17.92 14.58 10.14
CA SER A 138 -18.98 15.56 9.88
C SER A 138 -18.62 16.45 8.69
N GLY A 139 -19.62 17.06 8.09
CA GLY A 139 -19.46 17.94 6.93
C GLY A 139 -20.52 17.70 5.86
N GLU A 140 -20.41 18.40 4.75
CA GLU A 140 -21.22 18.17 3.57
C GLU A 140 -20.97 16.78 2.97
N PRO A 141 -21.93 16.22 2.22
CA PRO A 141 -21.73 14.96 1.53
C PRO A 141 -20.44 14.97 0.72
N SER A 142 -19.56 14.02 1.00
CA SER A 142 -18.21 13.95 0.47
C SER A 142 -17.82 12.52 0.15
N THR A 143 -16.68 12.32 -0.50
CA THR A 143 -16.12 11.00 -0.73
C THR A 143 -14.92 10.80 0.20
N LEU A 144 -14.96 9.75 1.01
CA LEU A 144 -13.84 9.27 1.82
C LEU A 144 -12.91 8.39 0.96
N TYR A 145 -11.62 8.74 0.91
CA TYR A 145 -10.60 8.02 0.15
C TYR A 145 -9.60 7.25 1.00
N GLY A 146 -9.38 7.66 2.24
CA GLY A 146 -8.43 7.00 3.12
C GLY A 146 -8.37 7.59 4.50
N LEU A 147 -7.79 6.83 5.42
CA LEU A 147 -7.40 7.24 6.75
C LEU A 147 -5.93 6.89 6.95
N MET A 148 -5.19 7.71 7.69
CA MET A 148 -3.83 7.38 8.13
C MET A 148 -3.82 7.30 9.64
N LEU A 149 -3.30 6.21 10.18
CA LEU A 149 -3.09 6.02 11.63
C LEU A 149 -1.61 6.25 11.92
N GLU A 150 -1.31 7.32 12.63
CA GLU A 150 0.04 7.83 12.81
C GLU A 150 0.39 7.97 14.30
N ARG A 151 1.66 8.03 14.57
CA ARG A 151 2.23 8.47 15.85
C ARG A 151 2.94 9.79 15.68
N THR A 152 2.89 10.64 16.67
CA THR A 152 3.59 11.93 16.67
C THR A 152 5.10 11.81 16.92
N GLN A 153 5.58 10.59 17.23
CA GLN A 153 7.01 10.31 17.41
C GLN A 153 7.72 10.03 16.07
N PRO A 154 9.02 10.34 15.96
CA PRO A 154 9.82 10.03 14.78
C PRO A 154 9.88 8.52 14.48
N GLY A 155 10.03 8.18 13.22
CA GLY A 155 10.16 6.80 12.76
C GLY A 155 9.73 6.61 11.32
N LEU A 156 9.70 5.36 10.89
CA LEU A 156 9.24 4.99 9.57
C LEU A 156 7.71 4.85 9.54
N LEU A 157 7.08 5.55 8.61
CA LEU A 157 5.66 5.40 8.27
C LEU A 157 5.52 4.64 6.96
N TYR A 158 5.00 3.43 7.02
CA TYR A 158 4.86 2.54 5.85
C TYR A 158 3.40 2.45 5.43
N HIS A 159 3.04 3.19 4.38
CA HIS A 159 1.72 3.08 3.76
C HIS A 159 1.64 1.86 2.85
N SER A 160 0.52 1.16 2.87
CA SER A 160 0.26 0.06 1.95
C SER A 160 -1.15 0.14 1.41
N ALA A 161 -1.27 0.10 0.09
CA ALA A 161 -2.52 0.00 -0.65
C ALA A 161 -2.42 -1.12 -1.68
N GLY A 162 -3.24 -2.15 -1.54
CA GLY A 162 -3.37 -3.25 -2.47
C GLY A 162 -4.79 -3.32 -3.03
N ILE A 163 -4.92 -3.67 -4.30
CA ILE A 163 -6.20 -3.75 -5.00
C ILE A 163 -6.27 -5.09 -5.72
N ASN A 164 -7.22 -5.94 -5.34
CA ASN A 164 -7.41 -7.25 -5.97
C ASN A 164 -7.57 -7.09 -7.50
N GLY A 165 -6.80 -7.87 -8.24
CA GLY A 165 -6.83 -7.87 -9.70
C GLY A 165 -6.15 -6.67 -10.37
N ALA A 166 -5.49 -5.78 -9.61
CA ALA A 166 -4.83 -4.62 -10.18
C ALA A 166 -3.63 -5.02 -11.05
N GLY A 167 -3.54 -4.39 -12.22
CA GLY A 167 -2.39 -4.35 -13.09
C GLY A 167 -2.10 -2.90 -13.48
N PHE A 168 -1.03 -2.65 -14.20
CA PHE A 168 -0.71 -1.29 -14.66
C PHE A 168 -1.86 -0.68 -15.44
N TYR A 169 -2.50 -1.46 -16.33
CA TYR A 169 -3.60 -0.99 -17.17
C TYR A 169 -4.88 -0.66 -16.40
N THR A 170 -5.20 -1.41 -15.33
CA THR A 170 -6.45 -1.21 -14.58
C THR A 170 -6.42 0.03 -13.70
N LEU A 171 -5.23 0.54 -13.38
CA LEU A 171 -5.06 1.74 -12.56
C LEU A 171 -5.02 3.02 -13.37
N LEU A 172 -4.88 2.96 -14.70
CA LEU A 172 -4.87 4.14 -15.57
C LEU A 172 -6.19 4.92 -15.51
N ASP A 173 -7.30 4.24 -15.23
CA ASP A 173 -8.63 4.83 -15.08
C ASP A 173 -8.90 5.29 -13.63
N SER A 174 -7.85 5.53 -12.84
CA SER A 174 -7.95 5.92 -11.43
C SER A 174 -7.16 7.21 -11.14
N PRO A 175 -7.54 8.36 -11.73
CA PRO A 175 -6.77 9.61 -11.60
C PRO A 175 -6.64 10.05 -10.14
N HIS A 176 -7.68 9.87 -9.32
CA HIS A 176 -7.64 10.20 -7.89
C HIS A 176 -6.52 9.48 -7.13
N LEU A 177 -6.19 8.24 -7.51
CA LEU A 177 -5.10 7.48 -6.88
C LEU A 177 -3.77 8.19 -7.03
N PHE A 178 -3.42 8.61 -8.25
CA PHE A 178 -2.15 9.27 -8.54
C PHE A 178 -2.04 10.66 -7.88
N ASP A 179 -3.14 11.42 -7.91
CA ASP A 179 -3.18 12.74 -7.28
C ASP A 179 -3.04 12.64 -5.75
N GLN A 180 -3.66 11.64 -5.13
CA GLN A 180 -3.65 11.46 -3.67
C GLN A 180 -2.33 10.93 -3.12
N ILE A 181 -1.48 10.27 -3.91
CA ILE A 181 -0.13 9.88 -3.48
C ILE A 181 0.66 11.10 -3.01
N GLY A 182 0.50 12.26 -3.66
CA GLY A 182 1.14 13.51 -3.26
C GLY A 182 0.74 14.00 -1.86
N ILE A 183 -0.48 13.68 -1.38
CA ILE A 183 -0.91 14.01 0.00
C ILE A 183 -0.04 13.30 1.05
N LEU A 184 0.44 12.09 0.73
CA LEU A 184 1.28 11.31 1.65
C LEU A 184 2.70 11.86 1.71
N ASN A 185 3.11 12.69 0.75
CA ASN A 185 4.48 13.21 0.62
C ASN A 185 5.54 12.11 0.83
N PRO A 186 5.55 11.04 0.01
CA PRO A 186 6.39 9.88 0.27
C PRO A 186 7.86 10.13 -0.06
N ASP A 187 8.77 9.66 0.80
CA ASP A 187 10.22 9.63 0.54
C ASP A 187 10.62 8.51 -0.43
N LEU A 188 9.77 7.47 -0.57
CA LEU A 188 9.95 6.35 -1.49
C LEU A 188 8.59 5.80 -1.92
N ILE A 189 8.41 5.58 -3.22
CA ILE A 189 7.24 4.89 -3.78
C ILE A 189 7.64 3.48 -4.20
N ILE A 190 6.97 2.45 -3.62
CA ILE A 190 7.18 1.05 -3.97
C ILE A 190 6.01 0.59 -4.84
N ILE A 191 6.30 0.14 -6.07
CA ILE A 191 5.30 -0.37 -7.02
C ILE A 191 5.40 -1.90 -7.06
N SER A 192 4.34 -2.58 -6.60
CA SER A 192 4.23 -4.04 -6.58
C SER A 192 3.07 -4.47 -7.48
N LEU A 193 3.31 -4.49 -8.78
CA LEU A 193 2.34 -4.81 -9.84
C LEU A 193 3.00 -5.67 -10.92
N GLY A 194 2.19 -6.22 -11.82
CA GLY A 194 2.63 -7.00 -12.97
C GLY A 194 2.12 -8.43 -12.96
N THR A 195 1.75 -9.00 -11.82
CA THR A 195 1.19 -10.35 -11.76
C THR A 195 -0.06 -10.48 -12.63
N ASN A 196 -1.01 -9.55 -12.51
CA ASN A 196 -2.26 -9.58 -13.27
C ASN A 196 -2.03 -9.23 -14.76
N ASP A 197 -1.06 -8.38 -15.06
CA ASP A 197 -0.65 -8.11 -16.44
C ASP A 197 -0.11 -9.38 -17.12
N ALA A 198 0.68 -10.20 -16.42
CA ALA A 198 1.22 -11.46 -16.91
C ALA A 198 0.18 -12.60 -16.94
N GLN A 199 -0.84 -12.59 -16.06
CA GLN A 199 -1.92 -13.57 -16.07
C GLN A 199 -2.92 -13.39 -17.21
N GLY A 200 -3.10 -12.16 -17.69
CA GLY A 200 -3.92 -11.84 -18.84
C GLY A 200 -3.28 -12.25 -20.20
N ARG A 201 -3.81 -11.74 -21.29
CA ARG A 201 -3.16 -11.84 -22.61
C ARG A 201 -2.01 -10.84 -22.67
N TYR A 202 -0.81 -11.29 -22.30
CA TYR A 202 0.38 -10.45 -22.30
C TYR A 202 0.80 -10.09 -23.74
N ARG A 203 1.02 -8.79 -23.96
CA ARG A 203 1.62 -8.22 -25.16
C ARG A 203 2.62 -7.15 -24.73
N ASN A 204 3.87 -7.32 -25.12
CA ASN A 204 4.98 -6.48 -24.65
C ASN A 204 4.81 -4.99 -25.03
N ASP A 205 4.35 -4.71 -26.24
CA ASP A 205 4.07 -3.36 -26.74
C ASP A 205 2.99 -2.65 -25.90
N GLN A 206 1.90 -3.37 -25.63
CA GLN A 206 0.79 -2.84 -24.82
C GLN A 206 1.21 -2.65 -23.36
N PHE A 207 1.93 -3.62 -22.79
CA PHE A 207 2.42 -3.52 -21.42
C PHE A 207 3.37 -2.33 -21.26
N SER A 208 4.34 -2.14 -22.17
CA SER A 208 5.26 -1.01 -22.17
C SER A 208 4.52 0.33 -22.29
N SER A 209 3.49 0.41 -23.12
CA SER A 209 2.65 1.60 -23.25
C SER A 209 1.92 1.91 -21.94
N ASN A 210 1.32 0.90 -21.30
CA ASN A 210 0.61 1.05 -20.03
C ASN A 210 1.56 1.47 -18.89
N LEU A 211 2.73 0.85 -18.81
CA LEU A 211 3.78 1.20 -17.84
C LEU A 211 4.21 2.66 -18.00
N ASN A 212 4.49 3.10 -19.23
CA ASN A 212 4.87 4.49 -19.50
C ASN A 212 3.78 5.48 -19.06
N LYS A 213 2.51 5.22 -19.41
CA LYS A 213 1.38 6.06 -19.00
C LYS A 213 1.22 6.11 -17.48
N PHE A 214 1.31 4.95 -16.82
CA PHE A 214 1.25 4.84 -15.37
C PHE A 214 2.34 5.71 -14.71
N MET A 215 3.57 5.59 -15.16
CA MET A 215 4.68 6.36 -14.62
C MET A 215 4.58 7.85 -14.93
N GLN A 216 4.06 8.25 -16.09
CA GLN A 216 3.76 9.66 -16.40
C GLN A 216 2.74 10.24 -15.41
N LEU A 217 1.64 9.52 -15.13
CA LEU A 217 0.64 9.94 -14.15
C LEU A 217 1.24 10.04 -12.74
N LEU A 218 2.03 9.06 -12.34
CA LEU A 218 2.70 9.06 -11.04
C LEU A 218 3.66 10.25 -10.89
N ARG A 219 4.49 10.50 -11.89
CA ARG A 219 5.48 11.58 -11.90
C ARG A 219 4.86 12.98 -11.94
N LYS A 220 3.65 13.12 -12.48
CA LYS A 220 2.91 14.39 -12.46
C LYS A 220 2.65 14.92 -11.05
N GLY A 221 2.40 14.02 -10.09
CA GLY A 221 2.16 14.38 -8.69
C GLY A 221 3.38 14.20 -7.77
N ASN A 222 4.37 13.41 -8.21
CA ASN A 222 5.54 13.00 -7.42
C ASN A 222 6.80 13.00 -8.32
N PRO A 223 7.26 14.17 -8.80
CA PRO A 223 8.30 14.26 -9.82
C PRO A 223 9.64 13.68 -9.35
N ASP A 224 10.05 13.97 -8.12
CA ASP A 224 11.38 13.69 -7.60
C ASP A 224 11.42 12.48 -6.66
N THR A 225 10.27 11.93 -6.26
CA THR A 225 10.23 10.81 -5.33
C THR A 225 10.85 9.55 -5.93
N PRO A 226 11.85 8.94 -5.29
CA PRO A 226 12.44 7.68 -5.74
C PRO A 226 11.38 6.58 -5.92
N VAL A 227 11.58 5.72 -6.92
CA VAL A 227 10.69 4.59 -7.20
C VAL A 227 11.45 3.28 -7.14
N LEU A 228 10.87 2.29 -6.45
CA LEU A 228 11.31 0.92 -6.39
C LEU A 228 10.22 -0.01 -6.94
N PHE A 229 10.54 -0.81 -7.96
CA PHE A 229 9.68 -1.89 -8.40
C PHE A 229 9.96 -3.16 -7.60
N THR A 230 8.94 -3.75 -6.96
CA THR A 230 9.02 -5.17 -6.57
C THR A 230 8.42 -5.98 -7.70
N LEU A 231 9.24 -6.76 -8.38
CA LEU A 231 8.81 -7.55 -9.53
C LEU A 231 7.91 -8.70 -9.07
N PRO A 232 7.00 -9.22 -9.92
CA PRO A 232 6.07 -10.26 -9.56
C PRO A 232 6.74 -11.51 -8.97
N PRO A 233 6.07 -12.25 -8.06
CA PRO A 233 6.52 -13.56 -7.65
C PRO A 233 6.39 -14.59 -8.78
N ASP A 234 7.13 -15.69 -8.72
CA ASP A 234 6.94 -16.82 -9.64
C ASP A 234 5.51 -17.37 -9.51
N SER A 235 4.88 -17.71 -10.63
CA SER A 235 3.50 -18.19 -10.63
C SER A 235 3.20 -19.08 -11.82
N ASN A 236 2.12 -19.87 -11.71
CA ASN A 236 1.55 -20.61 -12.82
C ASN A 236 0.43 -19.82 -13.51
N LYS A 237 0.23 -20.14 -14.79
CA LYS A 237 -0.86 -19.68 -15.65
C LYS A 237 -1.46 -20.88 -16.35
N GLN A 238 -2.75 -21.11 -16.17
CA GLN A 238 -3.46 -22.27 -16.76
C GLN A 238 -2.76 -23.60 -16.46
N GLY A 239 -2.35 -23.80 -15.21
CA GLY A 239 -1.73 -25.06 -14.74
C GLY A 239 -0.25 -25.25 -15.15
N LYS A 240 0.38 -24.32 -15.85
CA LYS A 240 1.79 -24.38 -16.27
C LYS A 240 2.52 -23.14 -15.76
N HIS A 241 3.85 -23.23 -15.70
CA HIS A 241 4.68 -22.05 -15.43
C HIS A 241 4.31 -20.89 -16.34
N ASN A 242 4.14 -19.70 -15.77
CA ASN A 242 3.79 -18.51 -16.53
C ASN A 242 5.00 -17.98 -17.31
N SER A 243 5.10 -18.35 -18.59
CA SER A 243 6.20 -17.92 -19.47
C SER A 243 6.22 -16.41 -19.78
N ASP A 244 5.13 -15.70 -19.51
CA ASP A 244 5.05 -14.26 -19.76
C ASP A 244 5.71 -13.44 -18.62
N LEU A 245 5.88 -14.04 -17.43
CA LEU A 245 6.57 -13.37 -16.31
C LEU A 245 7.97 -12.89 -16.69
N GLY A 246 8.81 -13.75 -17.23
CA GLY A 246 10.18 -13.38 -17.58
C GLY A 246 10.28 -12.26 -18.63
N LYS A 247 9.31 -12.20 -19.57
CA LYS A 247 9.20 -11.10 -20.54
C LYS A 247 8.82 -9.79 -19.86
N LEU A 248 7.82 -9.86 -18.97
CA LEU A 248 7.34 -8.71 -18.20
C LEU A 248 8.42 -8.19 -17.26
N GLU A 249 9.10 -9.08 -16.52
CA GLU A 249 10.21 -8.73 -15.64
C GLU A 249 11.34 -8.02 -16.40
N LYS A 250 11.73 -8.56 -17.56
CA LYS A 250 12.71 -7.90 -18.42
C LYS A 250 12.28 -6.48 -18.79
N THR A 251 11.04 -6.28 -19.18
CA THR A 251 10.50 -4.95 -19.54
C THR A 251 10.55 -3.99 -18.34
N LEU A 252 10.17 -4.44 -17.13
CA LEU A 252 10.23 -3.63 -15.92
C LEU A 252 11.69 -3.28 -15.54
N VAL A 253 12.61 -4.22 -15.65
CA VAL A 253 14.05 -3.98 -15.38
C VAL A 253 14.63 -3.01 -16.39
N ASP A 254 14.36 -3.18 -17.68
CA ASP A 254 14.83 -2.27 -18.72
C ASP A 254 14.27 -0.86 -18.51
N TYR A 255 12.97 -0.76 -18.14
CA TYR A 255 12.36 0.52 -17.78
C TYR A 255 13.05 1.16 -16.56
N ALA A 256 13.27 0.38 -15.51
CA ALA A 256 13.88 0.87 -14.26
C ALA A 256 15.29 1.42 -14.50
N LYS A 257 16.13 0.70 -15.26
CA LYS A 257 17.48 1.13 -15.64
C LYS A 257 17.47 2.46 -16.41
N ASN A 258 16.54 2.60 -17.37
CA ASN A 258 16.49 3.77 -18.25
C ASN A 258 15.84 5.00 -17.57
N ASN A 259 15.16 4.84 -16.42
CA ASN A 259 14.42 5.89 -15.76
C ASN A 259 14.84 6.12 -14.29
N ASN A 260 16.06 5.72 -13.94
CA ASN A 260 16.63 5.90 -12.60
C ASN A 260 15.69 5.39 -11.47
N CYS A 261 15.14 4.20 -11.68
CA CYS A 261 14.34 3.50 -10.68
C CYS A 261 15.10 2.28 -10.15
N ALA A 262 14.87 1.92 -8.90
CA ALA A 262 15.35 0.67 -8.34
C ALA A 262 14.40 -0.49 -8.66
N TRP A 263 14.89 -1.74 -8.55
CA TRP A 263 14.05 -2.93 -8.63
C TRP A 263 14.54 -4.04 -7.70
N TRP A 264 13.62 -4.92 -7.33
CA TRP A 264 13.88 -6.11 -6.56
C TRP A 264 13.12 -7.29 -7.16
N THR A 265 13.85 -8.33 -7.57
CA THR A 265 13.32 -9.48 -8.30
C THR A 265 12.85 -10.54 -7.31
N LEU A 266 11.57 -10.50 -6.93
CA LEU A 266 10.99 -11.46 -5.97
C LEU A 266 11.03 -12.89 -6.49
N SER A 267 10.76 -13.12 -7.78
CA SER A 267 10.81 -14.45 -8.40
C SER A 267 12.19 -15.11 -8.25
N GLU A 268 13.29 -14.37 -8.43
CA GLU A 268 14.67 -14.87 -8.23
C GLU A 268 14.93 -15.21 -6.76
N VAL A 269 14.53 -14.33 -5.84
CA VAL A 269 14.72 -14.54 -4.40
C VAL A 269 13.94 -15.78 -3.91
N MET A 270 12.82 -16.09 -4.55
CA MET A 270 12.04 -17.31 -4.27
C MET A 270 12.70 -18.59 -4.79
N GLY A 271 13.70 -18.51 -5.66
CA GLY A 271 14.39 -19.66 -6.28
C GLY A 271 14.19 -19.76 -7.79
N GLY A 272 13.68 -18.71 -8.43
CA GLY A 272 13.52 -18.59 -9.88
C GLY A 272 12.33 -19.35 -10.44
N LYS A 273 12.39 -19.63 -11.72
CA LYS A 273 11.36 -20.30 -12.51
C LYS A 273 10.94 -21.63 -11.92
N GLY A 274 9.65 -21.81 -11.68
CA GLY A 274 9.05 -23.03 -11.12
C GLY A 274 9.17 -23.14 -9.59
N SER A 275 9.73 -22.12 -8.93
CA SER A 275 9.87 -22.12 -7.46
C SER A 275 8.52 -22.14 -6.74
N VAL A 276 7.46 -21.61 -7.33
CA VAL A 276 6.10 -21.64 -6.74
C VAL A 276 5.65 -23.07 -6.42
N GLY A 277 6.05 -24.08 -7.21
CA GLY A 277 5.78 -25.48 -6.93
C GLY A 277 6.46 -25.98 -5.65
N LYS A 278 7.75 -25.61 -5.44
CA LYS A 278 8.48 -25.91 -4.19
C LYS A 278 7.85 -25.20 -2.99
N TRP A 279 7.50 -23.92 -3.15
CA TRP A 279 6.78 -23.15 -2.13
C TRP A 279 5.43 -23.78 -1.79
N ARG A 280 4.76 -24.40 -2.77
CA ARG A 280 3.52 -25.15 -2.52
C ARG A 280 3.76 -26.38 -1.67
N THR A 281 4.81 -27.16 -1.93
CA THR A 281 5.19 -28.33 -1.12
C THR A 281 5.47 -27.94 0.34
N GLU A 282 6.10 -26.78 0.56
CA GLU A 282 6.39 -26.22 1.87
C GLU A 282 5.19 -25.45 2.50
N GLN A 283 3.99 -25.58 1.94
CA GLN A 283 2.75 -24.90 2.39
C GLN A 283 2.86 -23.37 2.40
N MET A 284 3.74 -22.81 1.58
CA MET A 284 3.92 -21.36 1.43
C MET A 284 3.19 -20.78 0.23
N ALA A 285 2.83 -21.58 -0.77
CA ALA A 285 1.97 -21.16 -1.88
C ALA A 285 0.58 -21.80 -1.79
N SER A 286 -0.43 -21.12 -2.31
CA SER A 286 -1.81 -21.57 -2.40
C SER A 286 -1.98 -22.63 -3.50
N LYS A 287 -3.12 -23.34 -3.53
CA LYS A 287 -3.40 -24.41 -4.49
C LYS A 287 -3.43 -23.91 -5.94
N ASP A 288 -3.75 -22.66 -6.14
CA ASP A 288 -3.79 -22.00 -7.46
C ASP A 288 -2.41 -21.73 -8.07
N LEU A 289 -1.34 -21.90 -7.27
CA LEU A 289 0.04 -21.60 -7.68
C LEU A 289 0.23 -20.18 -8.25
N LEU A 290 -0.59 -19.26 -7.78
CA LEU A 290 -0.57 -17.83 -8.09
C LEU A 290 -0.46 -17.01 -6.81
N HIS A 291 -1.30 -17.29 -5.83
CA HIS A 291 -1.30 -16.65 -4.52
C HIS A 291 -0.48 -17.46 -3.50
N TYR A 292 -0.13 -16.80 -2.40
CA TYR A 292 0.64 -17.41 -1.33
C TYR A 292 -0.19 -17.54 -0.06
N THR A 293 0.24 -18.43 0.82
CA THR A 293 -0.35 -18.53 2.16
C THR A 293 0.14 -17.37 3.03
N PRO A 294 -0.50 -17.09 4.18
CA PRO A 294 0.04 -16.14 5.14
C PRO A 294 1.53 -16.33 5.44
N LYS A 295 1.94 -17.60 5.67
CA LYS A 295 3.36 -17.99 5.88
C LYS A 295 4.25 -17.56 4.71
N GLY A 296 3.81 -17.81 3.49
CA GLY A 296 4.56 -17.45 2.28
C GLY A 296 4.69 -15.94 2.11
N TYR A 297 3.61 -15.21 2.25
CA TYR A 297 3.66 -13.75 2.17
C TYR A 297 4.50 -13.10 3.27
N MET A 298 4.44 -13.63 4.51
CA MET A 298 5.29 -13.15 5.60
C MET A 298 6.77 -13.38 5.31
N LEU A 299 7.13 -14.55 4.75
CA LEU A 299 8.52 -14.79 4.33
C LEU A 299 8.95 -13.83 3.22
N GLN A 300 8.12 -13.60 2.20
CA GLN A 300 8.41 -12.62 1.13
C GLN A 300 8.62 -11.21 1.71
N GLY A 301 7.77 -10.77 2.64
CA GLY A 301 7.89 -9.48 3.31
C GLY A 301 9.18 -9.35 4.13
N TYR A 302 9.60 -10.42 4.80
CA TYR A 302 10.86 -10.47 5.54
C TYR A 302 12.08 -10.43 4.60
N LEU A 303 12.05 -11.16 3.50
CA LEU A 303 13.11 -11.13 2.48
C LEU A 303 13.24 -9.74 1.83
N PHE A 304 12.12 -9.07 1.61
CA PHE A 304 12.13 -7.67 1.15
C PHE A 304 12.77 -6.73 2.17
N TYR A 305 12.40 -6.85 3.45
CA TYR A 305 13.06 -6.12 4.54
C TYR A 305 14.58 -6.33 4.53
N GLN A 306 15.04 -7.59 4.43
CA GLN A 306 16.47 -7.89 4.39
C GLN A 306 17.18 -7.22 3.20
N ALA A 307 16.54 -7.19 2.02
CA ALA A 307 17.08 -6.52 0.85
C ALA A 307 17.22 -5.00 1.06
N ILE A 308 16.21 -4.35 1.64
CA ILE A 308 16.24 -2.92 1.98
C ILE A 308 17.36 -2.63 2.97
N ILE A 309 17.45 -3.38 4.08
CA ILE A 309 18.48 -3.14 5.11
C ILE A 309 19.90 -3.39 4.57
N LYS A 310 20.09 -4.42 3.75
CA LYS A 310 21.37 -4.66 3.09
C LYS A 310 21.80 -3.48 2.20
N SER A 311 20.86 -2.94 1.44
CA SER A 311 21.12 -1.78 0.57
C SER A 311 21.41 -0.53 1.39
N TYR A 312 20.64 -0.30 2.44
CA TYR A 312 20.82 0.82 3.36
C TYR A 312 22.20 0.79 4.05
N LYS A 313 22.59 -0.36 4.63
CA LYS A 313 23.91 -0.51 5.27
C LYS A 313 25.05 -0.25 4.29
N LYS A 314 24.98 -0.82 3.08
CA LYS A 314 25.97 -0.57 2.03
C LYS A 314 26.08 0.91 1.65
N TYR A 315 24.94 1.62 1.62
CA TYR A 315 24.92 3.06 1.36
C TYR A 315 25.56 3.84 2.50
N SER A 316 25.20 3.55 3.76
CA SER A 316 25.78 4.21 4.95
C SER A 316 27.30 3.98 5.04
N GLU A 317 27.77 2.74 4.87
CA GLU A 317 29.20 2.41 4.88
C GLU A 317 30.03 3.17 3.81
N ASN A 318 29.41 3.47 2.67
CA ASN A 318 30.07 4.19 1.58
C ASN A 318 30.02 5.72 1.74
N ASN A 319 29.12 6.25 2.57
CA ASN A 319 28.87 7.68 2.72
C ASN A 319 29.12 8.19 4.15
N ASP A 320 29.47 7.32 5.11
CA ASP A 320 29.95 7.80 6.40
C ASP A 320 31.29 8.55 6.18
N PRO A 321 31.42 9.80 6.63
CA PRO A 321 32.70 10.47 6.62
C PRO A 321 33.67 9.61 7.44
N LYS A 322 34.69 9.05 6.81
CA LYS A 322 35.81 8.47 7.53
C LYS A 322 36.47 9.61 8.28
N ASP A 323 36.39 9.59 9.63
CA ASP A 323 37.15 10.48 10.52
C ASP A 323 38.64 10.44 10.20
#